data_917b8cfb32cc7eefc265196532d43ddb
#
_entry.id   917b8cfb32cc7eefc265196532d43ddb
#
_cell.length_a   1.000
_cell.length_b   1.000
_cell.length_c   1.000
_cell.angle_alpha   90.00
_cell.angle_beta   90.00
_cell.angle_gamma   90.00
#
_symmetry.space_group_name_H-M   'P 1'
#
loop_
_entity.id
_entity.type
_entity.pdbx_description
1 polymer ?
#
loop_
_entity_poly.entity_id
_entity_poly.type
_entity_poly.pdbx_seq_one_letter_code
_entity_poly.pdbx_strand_id
1 'polypeptide(L)'
;MNKYIMSLIVVVLIAAGLYFNNSVKDSAKLADCGSVTIANMNWSSAQAIAEIDRIILENGYNCAVELVPGDTMPTFTSMNEKGEPDVAPELWSNSLRIPLDAAKEEGRLIPTGNVFSQGGEEGWFIPEATLAAHPELKTWEDVIARPDLFPNPENPDRGALIGCPAGWNCQIINQNLYKAYDMEAKGWDLVDPGSSAGLDALINKAVNDGSNILTYYWAPTAILGKLPMYMLEPNVPHDKDEWETCTGIADCANPKPNAWGFSAVETVVTSNFAEEASVAMDYISTRAFDNATLNSLLAWMADNQATGEEGAIYYLQNNVDDWSSWVSDDVKQKVLEAL
;
A
#
# COMPACT_ATOMS: atom_id res chain seq x y z
N MET A 1 -12.76 68.77 -27.66
CA MET A 1 -12.13 67.53 -27.22
C MET A 1 -11.36 67.00 -28.41
N ASN A 2 -10.04 66.87 -28.27
CA ASN A 2 -9.14 66.68 -29.38
C ASN A 2 -9.29 65.26 -29.96
N LYS A 3 -9.45 65.09 -31.30
CA LYS A 3 -9.63 63.76 -31.95
C LYS A 3 -8.59 62.72 -31.55
N TYR A 4 -7.38 63.16 -31.20
CA TYR A 4 -6.31 62.30 -30.71
C TYR A 4 -6.55 61.74 -29.31
N ILE A 5 -7.25 62.46 -28.42
CA ILE A 5 -7.61 61.99 -27.09
C ILE A 5 -8.69 60.88 -27.13
N MET A 6 -9.65 61.03 -28.05
CA MET A 6 -10.69 60.00 -28.28
C MET A 6 -10.12 58.72 -28.85
N SER A 7 -9.14 58.81 -29.75
CA SER A 7 -8.47 57.63 -30.32
C SER A 7 -7.62 56.93 -29.29
N LEU A 8 -6.98 57.65 -28.36
CA LEU A 8 -6.18 57.02 -27.27
C LEU A 8 -7.05 56.28 -26.26
N ILE A 9 -8.22 56.83 -25.93
CA ILE A 9 -9.18 56.20 -24.99
C ILE A 9 -9.74 54.91 -25.59
N VAL A 10 -10.06 54.89 -26.86
CA VAL A 10 -10.58 53.70 -27.55
C VAL A 10 -9.53 52.59 -27.62
N VAL A 11 -8.25 52.93 -27.89
CA VAL A 11 -7.16 51.93 -27.92
C VAL A 11 -6.88 51.39 -26.53
N VAL A 12 -6.95 52.18 -25.44
CA VAL A 12 -6.75 51.73 -24.07
C VAL A 12 -7.92 50.83 -23.61
N LEU A 13 -9.17 51.15 -24.02
CA LEU A 13 -10.32 50.30 -23.68
C LEU A 13 -10.32 48.96 -24.46
N ILE A 14 -9.84 48.95 -25.70
CA ILE A 14 -9.67 47.72 -26.50
C ILE A 14 -8.51 46.88 -25.88
N ALA A 15 -7.40 47.48 -25.52
CA ALA A 15 -6.28 46.78 -24.86
C ALA A 15 -6.66 46.24 -23.48
N ALA A 16 -7.41 46.98 -22.67
CA ALA A 16 -7.94 46.51 -21.40
C ALA A 16 -8.97 45.40 -21.59
N GLY A 17 -9.87 45.48 -22.59
CA GLY A 17 -10.82 44.44 -22.91
C GLY A 17 -10.16 43.16 -23.42
N LEU A 18 -9.07 43.26 -24.19
CA LEU A 18 -8.29 42.09 -24.64
C LEU A 18 -7.47 41.51 -23.49
N TYR A 19 -6.95 42.31 -22.58
CA TYR A 19 -6.22 41.84 -21.39
C TYR A 19 -7.18 41.12 -20.41
N PHE A 20 -8.37 41.68 -20.15
CA PHE A 20 -9.41 41.03 -19.35
C PHE A 20 -9.95 39.74 -20.03
N ASN A 21 -10.12 39.75 -21.35
CA ASN A 21 -10.62 38.59 -22.07
C ASN A 21 -9.56 37.47 -22.20
N ASN A 22 -8.27 37.79 -22.16
CA ASN A 22 -7.20 36.80 -22.05
C ASN A 22 -7.02 36.31 -20.61
N SER A 23 -7.20 37.18 -19.59
CA SER A 23 -7.13 36.74 -18.18
C SER A 23 -8.29 35.83 -17.76
N VAL A 24 -9.44 35.91 -18.46
CA VAL A 24 -10.58 35.02 -18.22
C VAL A 24 -10.48 33.70 -19.03
N LYS A 25 -9.54 33.62 -19.98
CA LYS A 25 -9.34 32.39 -20.77
C LYS A 25 -8.31 31.43 -20.20
N ASP A 26 -7.55 31.82 -19.19
CA ASP A 26 -6.60 30.93 -18.48
C ASP A 26 -7.15 30.33 -17.17
N SER A 27 -8.47 30.27 -17.00
CA SER A 27 -9.06 29.15 -16.27
C SER A 27 -8.94 27.96 -17.24
N ALA A 28 -7.79 27.33 -17.28
CA ALA A 28 -7.61 26.07 -17.96
C ALA A 28 -8.75 25.17 -17.44
N LYS A 29 -9.73 24.86 -18.30
CA LYS A 29 -10.66 23.78 -18.06
C LYS A 29 -9.74 22.61 -17.76
N LEU A 30 -9.68 22.16 -16.48
CA LEU A 30 -8.99 20.92 -16.18
C LEU A 30 -9.51 19.90 -17.19
N ALA A 31 -8.61 19.31 -17.94
CA ALA A 31 -8.99 18.31 -18.92
C ALA A 31 -9.72 17.23 -18.12
N ASP A 32 -10.88 16.81 -18.62
CA ASP A 32 -11.62 15.68 -18.07
C ASP A 32 -10.71 14.47 -18.14
N CYS A 33 -10.38 13.84 -17.00
CA CYS A 33 -9.45 12.72 -17.02
C CYS A 33 -10.12 11.39 -17.40
N GLY A 34 -11.41 11.41 -17.76
CA GLY A 34 -12.14 10.23 -18.22
C GLY A 34 -12.48 9.25 -17.08
N SER A 35 -12.60 7.98 -17.46
CA SER A 35 -12.84 6.89 -16.50
C SER A 35 -11.50 6.34 -15.99
N VAL A 36 -11.41 6.10 -14.69
CA VAL A 36 -10.23 5.55 -14.02
C VAL A 36 -10.64 4.40 -13.13
N THR A 37 -9.98 3.27 -13.24
CA THR A 37 -10.15 2.12 -12.35
C THR A 37 -8.98 2.04 -11.35
N ILE A 38 -9.30 1.93 -10.06
CA ILE A 38 -8.30 1.87 -8.98
C ILE A 38 -8.43 0.55 -8.24
N ALA A 39 -7.32 -0.15 -8.04
CA ALA A 39 -7.30 -1.35 -7.23
C ALA A 39 -7.60 -1.02 -5.76
N ASN A 40 -8.67 -1.60 -5.22
CA ASN A 40 -9.05 -1.55 -3.81
C ASN A 40 -8.68 -2.88 -3.16
N MET A 41 -7.43 -2.99 -2.70
CA MET A 41 -6.92 -4.24 -2.14
C MET A 41 -7.44 -4.43 -0.71
N ASN A 42 -7.48 -5.68 -0.26
CA ASN A 42 -8.26 -6.13 0.91
C ASN A 42 -7.60 -5.94 2.28
N TRP A 43 -6.79 -4.90 2.46
CA TRP A 43 -6.25 -4.48 3.75
C TRP A 43 -6.40 -2.97 3.98
N SER A 44 -6.38 -2.55 5.25
CA SER A 44 -6.86 -1.23 5.66
C SER A 44 -6.12 -0.04 5.03
N SER A 45 -4.78 -0.10 4.91
CA SER A 45 -4.03 1.00 4.29
C SER A 45 -4.37 1.16 2.81
N ALA A 46 -4.40 0.05 2.05
CA ALA A 46 -4.74 0.09 0.64
C ALA A 46 -6.17 0.57 0.39
N GLN A 47 -7.13 0.17 1.23
CA GLN A 47 -8.51 0.66 1.15
C GLN A 47 -8.59 2.17 1.39
N ALA A 48 -7.93 2.66 2.44
CA ALA A 48 -7.91 4.10 2.73
C ALA A 48 -7.24 4.89 1.62
N ILE A 49 -6.10 4.41 1.08
CA ILE A 49 -5.36 5.08 0.02
C ILE A 49 -6.15 5.08 -1.29
N ALA A 50 -6.77 3.96 -1.67
CA ALA A 50 -7.63 3.89 -2.85
C ALA A 50 -8.80 4.87 -2.78
N GLU A 51 -9.41 5.03 -1.61
CA GLU A 51 -10.48 6.00 -1.38
C GLU A 51 -9.99 7.45 -1.36
N ILE A 52 -8.80 7.72 -0.81
CA ILE A 52 -8.16 9.05 -0.89
C ILE A 52 -7.92 9.41 -2.36
N ASP A 53 -7.35 8.49 -3.13
CA ASP A 53 -7.11 8.69 -4.56
C ASP A 53 -8.44 8.91 -5.31
N ARG A 54 -9.49 8.12 -5.03
CA ARG A 54 -10.83 8.30 -5.60
C ARG A 54 -11.37 9.71 -5.32
N ILE A 55 -11.40 10.13 -4.06
CA ILE A 55 -11.96 11.43 -3.67
C ILE A 55 -11.21 12.58 -4.34
N ILE A 56 -9.87 12.54 -4.39
CA ILE A 56 -9.06 13.58 -5.02
C ILE A 56 -9.25 13.58 -6.54
N LEU A 57 -9.28 12.42 -7.18
CA LEU A 57 -9.45 12.31 -8.64
C LEU A 57 -10.85 12.74 -9.08
N GLU A 58 -11.91 12.33 -8.37
CA GLU A 58 -13.28 12.72 -8.69
C GLU A 58 -13.50 14.23 -8.52
N ASN A 59 -13.17 14.77 -7.36
CA ASN A 59 -13.51 16.14 -7.02
C ASN A 59 -12.48 17.16 -7.54
N GLY A 60 -11.21 16.78 -7.57
CA GLY A 60 -10.12 17.65 -8.00
C GLY A 60 -9.92 17.68 -9.51
N TYR A 61 -10.00 16.53 -10.15
CA TYR A 61 -9.66 16.34 -11.57
C TYR A 61 -10.85 15.99 -12.47
N ASN A 62 -12.05 15.83 -11.88
CA ASN A 62 -13.28 15.48 -12.60
C ASN A 62 -13.19 14.13 -13.35
N CYS A 63 -12.48 13.15 -12.73
CA CYS A 63 -12.44 11.78 -13.21
C CYS A 63 -13.73 11.03 -12.83
N ALA A 64 -14.12 10.02 -13.60
CA ALA A 64 -15.11 9.03 -13.19
C ALA A 64 -14.35 7.80 -12.62
N VAL A 65 -14.34 7.63 -11.30
CA VAL A 65 -13.51 6.59 -10.65
C VAL A 65 -14.33 5.38 -10.26
N GLU A 66 -13.82 4.18 -10.56
CA GLU A 66 -14.33 2.90 -10.09
C GLU A 66 -13.28 2.18 -9.24
N LEU A 67 -13.65 1.77 -8.03
CA LEU A 67 -12.81 0.94 -7.18
C LEU A 67 -13.01 -0.54 -7.51
N VAL A 68 -11.93 -1.21 -7.88
CA VAL A 68 -11.94 -2.63 -8.28
C VAL A 68 -11.36 -3.48 -7.15
N PRO A 69 -12.13 -4.38 -6.52
CA PRO A 69 -11.60 -5.27 -5.50
C PRO A 69 -10.41 -6.09 -6.00
N GLY A 70 -9.39 -6.22 -5.18
CA GLY A 70 -8.16 -6.93 -5.57
C GLY A 70 -7.30 -7.40 -4.41
N ASP A 71 -6.25 -8.08 -4.80
CA ASP A 71 -5.14 -8.54 -3.98
C ASP A 71 -3.85 -8.33 -4.76
N THR A 72 -2.68 -8.41 -4.12
CA THR A 72 -1.39 -8.12 -4.75
C THR A 72 -1.19 -8.88 -6.08
N MET A 73 -1.30 -10.21 -6.04
CA MET A 73 -0.99 -11.07 -7.19
C MET A 73 -2.04 -10.98 -8.31
N PRO A 74 -3.36 -11.08 -8.03
CA PRO A 74 -4.39 -10.93 -9.07
C PRO A 74 -4.38 -9.54 -9.69
N THR A 75 -4.20 -8.47 -8.91
CA THR A 75 -4.14 -7.10 -9.42
C THR A 75 -2.95 -6.91 -10.36
N PHE A 76 -1.74 -7.28 -9.92
CA PHE A 76 -0.55 -7.19 -10.77
C PHE A 76 -0.72 -7.97 -12.09
N THR A 77 -1.22 -9.21 -12.02
CA THR A 77 -1.43 -10.04 -13.20
C THR A 77 -2.43 -9.41 -14.16
N SER A 78 -3.55 -8.89 -13.66
CA SER A 78 -4.58 -8.24 -14.47
C SER A 78 -4.05 -6.96 -15.14
N MET A 79 -3.37 -6.10 -14.39
CA MET A 79 -2.74 -4.87 -14.93
C MET A 79 -1.73 -5.21 -16.03
N ASN A 80 -0.87 -6.22 -15.78
CA ASN A 80 0.18 -6.61 -16.70
C ASN A 80 -0.34 -7.27 -17.99
N GLU A 81 -1.40 -8.08 -17.91
CA GLU A 81 -1.93 -8.85 -19.04
C GLU A 81 -3.08 -8.17 -19.76
N LYS A 82 -3.90 -7.39 -19.04
CA LYS A 82 -5.13 -6.80 -19.58
C LYS A 82 -5.12 -5.27 -19.58
N GLY A 83 -4.18 -4.63 -18.86
CA GLY A 83 -4.16 -3.19 -18.69
C GLY A 83 -5.23 -2.67 -17.72
N GLU A 84 -5.75 -3.50 -16.82
CA GLU A 84 -6.79 -3.15 -15.84
C GLU A 84 -6.52 -3.83 -14.48
N PRO A 85 -6.77 -3.14 -13.35
CA PRO A 85 -7.16 -1.75 -13.22
C PRO A 85 -6.04 -0.77 -13.63
N ASP A 86 -6.38 0.52 -13.80
CA ASP A 86 -5.46 1.56 -14.25
C ASP A 86 -4.38 1.89 -13.23
N VAL A 87 -4.77 1.89 -11.94
CA VAL A 87 -3.91 2.28 -10.81
C VAL A 87 -3.93 1.20 -9.75
N ALA A 88 -2.75 0.76 -9.31
CA ALA A 88 -2.53 0.03 -8.06
C ALA A 88 -1.86 0.98 -7.06
N PRO A 89 -2.62 1.56 -6.10
CA PRO A 89 -2.10 2.60 -5.21
C PRO A 89 -1.02 2.12 -4.25
N GLU A 90 -1.09 0.85 -3.84
CA GLU A 90 -0.22 0.25 -2.83
C GLU A 90 0.18 -1.17 -3.26
N LEU A 91 1.18 -1.26 -4.14
CA LEU A 91 1.72 -2.53 -4.61
C LEU A 91 3.00 -2.89 -3.82
N TRP A 92 2.94 -3.96 -3.04
CA TRP A 92 4.09 -4.54 -2.34
C TRP A 92 4.93 -5.34 -3.33
N SER A 93 5.98 -4.71 -3.86
CA SER A 93 6.66 -5.17 -5.09
C SER A 93 7.83 -6.12 -4.88
N ASN A 94 8.20 -6.45 -3.63
CA ASN A 94 9.40 -7.24 -3.33
C ASN A 94 9.47 -8.59 -4.05
N SER A 95 8.38 -9.36 -4.07
CA SER A 95 8.33 -10.65 -4.79
C SER A 95 7.92 -10.51 -6.26
N LEU A 96 7.60 -9.29 -6.69
CA LEU A 96 7.20 -8.99 -8.06
C LEU A 96 8.29 -8.26 -8.85
N ARG A 97 9.49 -8.10 -8.28
CA ARG A 97 10.52 -7.24 -8.86
C ARG A 97 10.84 -7.62 -10.30
N ILE A 98 11.13 -8.88 -10.56
CA ILE A 98 11.47 -9.35 -11.92
C ILE A 98 10.31 -9.14 -12.91
N PRO A 99 9.08 -9.62 -12.66
CA PRO A 99 7.98 -9.41 -13.60
C PRO A 99 7.54 -7.93 -13.70
N LEU A 100 7.68 -7.12 -12.65
CA LEU A 100 7.39 -5.70 -12.71
C LEU A 100 8.43 -4.94 -13.53
N ASP A 101 9.72 -5.25 -13.40
CA ASP A 101 10.78 -4.66 -14.20
C ASP A 101 10.64 -5.04 -15.68
N ALA A 102 10.27 -6.29 -15.98
CA ALA A 102 9.96 -6.72 -17.35
C ALA A 102 8.75 -5.96 -17.93
N ALA A 103 7.67 -5.81 -17.17
CA ALA A 103 6.50 -5.04 -17.59
C ALA A 103 6.82 -3.55 -17.84
N LYS A 104 7.70 -2.98 -17.03
CA LYS A 104 8.22 -1.61 -17.19
C LYS A 104 9.07 -1.47 -18.46
N GLU A 105 10.01 -2.40 -18.69
CA GLU A 105 10.85 -2.39 -19.91
C GLU A 105 10.03 -2.56 -21.20
N GLU A 106 8.95 -3.32 -21.14
CA GLU A 106 8.01 -3.50 -22.23
C GLU A 106 6.99 -2.35 -22.37
N GLY A 107 7.04 -1.36 -21.47
CA GLY A 107 6.18 -0.18 -21.51
C GLY A 107 4.72 -0.47 -21.17
N ARG A 108 4.41 -1.52 -20.41
CA ARG A 108 3.04 -1.87 -20.00
C ARG A 108 2.66 -1.22 -18.66
N LEU A 109 3.57 -1.22 -17.71
CA LEU A 109 3.38 -0.68 -16.36
C LEU A 109 4.42 0.38 -16.03
N ILE A 110 4.04 1.36 -15.23
CA ILE A 110 4.88 2.47 -14.78
C ILE A 110 4.82 2.55 -13.26
N PRO A 111 5.87 2.09 -12.54
CA PRO A 111 6.04 2.45 -11.13
C PRO A 111 6.27 3.96 -11.00
N THR A 112 5.45 4.66 -10.20
CA THR A 112 5.51 6.12 -10.09
C THR A 112 6.29 6.58 -8.87
N GLY A 113 6.53 5.72 -7.88
CA GLY A 113 7.27 5.99 -6.67
C GLY A 113 6.77 5.20 -5.48
N ASN A 114 7.46 5.33 -4.34
CA ASN A 114 7.04 4.71 -3.10
C ASN A 114 5.81 5.42 -2.53
N VAL A 115 4.76 4.65 -2.24
CA VAL A 115 3.57 5.17 -1.55
C VAL A 115 3.83 5.45 -0.07
N PHE A 116 4.73 4.70 0.56
CA PHE A 116 5.22 4.96 1.92
C PHE A 116 6.62 5.55 1.85
N SER A 117 6.81 6.75 2.39
CA SER A 117 8.08 7.49 2.28
C SER A 117 9.25 6.76 2.96
N GLN A 118 9.01 5.95 3.99
CA GLN A 118 10.00 5.12 4.66
C GLN A 118 9.95 3.63 4.23
N GLY A 119 9.10 3.28 3.24
CA GLY A 119 8.88 1.90 2.82
C GLY A 119 8.07 1.08 3.81
N GLY A 120 8.01 -0.22 3.59
CA GLY A 120 7.37 -1.18 4.47
C GLY A 120 8.38 -2.07 5.20
N GLU A 121 7.99 -2.59 6.34
CA GLU A 121 8.71 -3.65 7.05
C GLU A 121 7.85 -4.92 7.06
N GLU A 122 8.48 -6.07 6.88
CA GLU A 122 7.80 -7.36 6.90
C GLU A 122 8.62 -8.36 7.70
N GLY A 123 7.97 -9.26 8.42
CA GLY A 123 8.69 -10.27 9.19
C GLY A 123 7.81 -11.24 9.94
N TRP A 124 8.45 -12.06 10.77
CA TRP A 124 7.78 -12.90 11.73
C TRP A 124 7.80 -12.27 13.12
N PHE A 125 6.65 -12.30 13.77
CA PHE A 125 6.40 -11.63 15.04
C PHE A 125 5.89 -12.61 16.09
N ILE A 126 6.22 -12.30 17.36
CA ILE A 126 5.64 -12.91 18.54
C ILE A 126 5.17 -11.80 19.52
N PRO A 127 4.22 -12.04 20.44
CA PRO A 127 3.90 -11.09 21.50
C PRO A 127 5.13 -10.79 22.37
N GLU A 128 5.32 -9.53 22.80
CA GLU A 128 6.38 -9.18 23.75
C GLU A 128 6.23 -9.94 25.09
N ALA A 129 4.99 -10.28 25.49
CA ALA A 129 4.74 -11.11 26.65
C ALA A 129 5.35 -12.51 26.50
N THR A 130 5.33 -13.09 25.28
CA THR A 130 5.99 -14.36 24.97
C THR A 130 7.51 -14.22 25.14
N LEU A 131 8.11 -13.16 24.58
CA LEU A 131 9.55 -12.89 24.74
C LEU A 131 9.92 -12.65 26.22
N ALA A 132 9.08 -11.96 26.99
CA ALA A 132 9.33 -11.74 28.41
C ALA A 132 9.30 -13.05 29.23
N ALA A 133 8.42 -14.00 28.87
CA ALA A 133 8.35 -15.33 29.49
C ALA A 133 9.49 -16.26 29.02
N HIS A 134 9.96 -16.06 27.80
CA HIS A 134 10.98 -16.87 27.12
C HIS A 134 12.06 -15.96 26.48
N PRO A 135 12.97 -15.37 27.28
CA PRO A 135 13.95 -14.38 26.81
C PRO A 135 14.96 -14.90 25.78
N GLU A 136 15.03 -16.22 25.60
CA GLU A 136 15.82 -16.89 24.58
C GLU A 136 15.24 -16.79 23.18
N LEU A 137 13.92 -16.51 23.03
CA LEU A 137 13.21 -16.51 21.74
C LEU A 137 13.38 -15.18 21.00
N LYS A 138 14.58 -14.89 20.52
CA LYS A 138 14.88 -13.64 19.82
C LYS A 138 14.96 -13.79 18.32
N THR A 139 15.36 -14.96 17.87
CA THR A 139 15.60 -15.22 16.43
C THR A 139 14.60 -16.23 15.89
N TRP A 140 14.53 -16.31 14.56
CA TRP A 140 13.69 -17.29 13.87
C TRP A 140 14.04 -18.71 14.29
N GLU A 141 15.35 -19.07 14.37
CA GLU A 141 15.77 -20.43 14.74
C GLU A 141 15.44 -20.75 16.18
N ASP A 142 15.54 -19.78 17.08
CA ASP A 142 15.14 -19.98 18.50
C ASP A 142 13.66 -20.39 18.61
N VAL A 143 12.79 -19.68 17.86
CA VAL A 143 11.34 -19.95 17.86
C VAL A 143 11.03 -21.25 17.13
N ILE A 144 11.67 -21.49 15.97
CA ILE A 144 11.47 -22.70 15.17
C ILE A 144 11.83 -23.98 15.97
N ALA A 145 12.78 -23.90 16.90
CA ALA A 145 13.14 -24.99 17.79
C ALA A 145 12.08 -25.31 18.87
N ARG A 146 11.04 -24.48 19.02
CA ARG A 146 10.04 -24.56 20.09
C ARG A 146 8.59 -24.59 19.60
N PRO A 147 8.20 -25.55 18.72
CA PRO A 147 6.81 -25.68 18.28
C PRO A 147 5.82 -25.90 19.44
N ASP A 148 6.28 -26.51 20.51
CA ASP A 148 5.51 -26.76 21.73
C ASP A 148 4.95 -25.48 22.40
N LEU A 149 5.58 -24.32 22.19
CA LEU A 149 5.13 -23.05 22.73
C LEU A 149 4.06 -22.35 21.88
N PHE A 150 3.87 -22.78 20.64
CA PHE A 150 2.98 -22.12 19.68
C PHE A 150 1.97 -23.15 19.08
N PRO A 151 1.16 -23.82 19.91
CA PRO A 151 0.32 -24.92 19.46
C PRO A 151 -0.68 -24.49 18.40
N ASN A 152 -0.81 -25.31 17.34
CA ASN A 152 -1.84 -25.14 16.33
C ASN A 152 -3.21 -25.50 16.93
N PRO A 153 -4.21 -24.58 16.91
CA PRO A 153 -5.54 -24.86 17.48
C PRO A 153 -6.23 -26.09 16.87
N GLU A 154 -5.95 -26.38 15.61
CA GLU A 154 -6.54 -27.54 14.89
C GLU A 154 -5.72 -28.82 15.05
N ASN A 155 -4.43 -28.70 15.42
CA ASN A 155 -3.51 -29.83 15.60
C ASN A 155 -2.53 -29.53 16.75
N PRO A 156 -2.96 -29.62 18.02
CA PRO A 156 -2.18 -29.16 19.17
C PRO A 156 -0.82 -29.84 19.40
N ASP A 157 -0.57 -30.96 18.75
CA ASP A 157 0.72 -31.67 18.80
C ASP A 157 1.79 -31.00 17.88
N ARG A 158 1.39 -29.97 17.11
CA ARG A 158 2.28 -29.21 16.22
C ARG A 158 2.19 -27.72 16.50
N GLY A 159 3.26 -26.99 16.18
CA GLY A 159 3.28 -25.53 16.20
C GLY A 159 2.56 -24.94 14.98
N ALA A 160 2.06 -23.71 15.10
CA ALA A 160 1.48 -22.97 13.99
C ALA A 160 2.33 -21.74 13.67
N LEU A 161 2.77 -21.61 12.41
CA LEU A 161 3.15 -20.33 11.81
C LEU A 161 1.91 -19.79 11.07
N ILE A 162 1.34 -18.70 11.57
CA ILE A 162 0.27 -17.99 10.88
C ILE A 162 0.89 -17.17 9.77
N GLY A 163 0.62 -17.57 8.52
CA GLY A 163 1.17 -16.95 7.32
C GLY A 163 0.31 -15.80 6.81
N CYS A 164 0.29 -15.65 5.50
CA CYS A 164 -0.50 -14.64 4.79
C CYS A 164 -1.74 -15.23 4.15
N PRO A 165 -2.80 -14.44 3.99
CA PRO A 165 -3.96 -14.83 3.20
C PRO A 165 -3.57 -15.21 1.76
N ALA A 166 -4.36 -16.09 1.16
CA ALA A 166 -4.21 -16.44 -0.25
C ALA A 166 -4.39 -15.18 -1.14
N GLY A 167 -3.57 -15.07 -2.19
CA GLY A 167 -3.59 -13.92 -3.11
C GLY A 167 -2.59 -12.81 -2.76
N TRP A 168 -2.07 -12.78 -1.54
CA TRP A 168 -0.98 -11.88 -1.19
C TRP A 168 0.38 -12.48 -1.59
N ASN A 169 1.33 -11.63 -1.98
CA ASN A 169 2.66 -12.11 -2.38
C ASN A 169 3.43 -12.75 -1.22
N CYS A 170 3.24 -12.27 0.00
CA CYS A 170 3.87 -12.84 1.20
C CYS A 170 3.45 -14.28 1.48
N GLN A 171 2.34 -14.77 0.92
CA GLN A 171 1.99 -16.19 0.98
C GLN A 171 3.06 -17.05 0.34
N ILE A 172 3.51 -16.68 -0.87
CA ILE A 172 4.58 -17.39 -1.60
C ILE A 172 5.88 -17.36 -0.78
N ILE A 173 6.22 -16.19 -0.25
CA ILE A 173 7.44 -16.01 0.55
C ILE A 173 7.41 -16.87 1.80
N ASN A 174 6.31 -16.83 2.58
CA ASN A 174 6.18 -17.66 3.78
C ASN A 174 6.21 -19.15 3.46
N GLN A 175 5.60 -19.60 2.36
CA GLN A 175 5.70 -21.01 1.92
C GLN A 175 7.14 -21.42 1.63
N ASN A 176 7.91 -20.58 0.93
CA ASN A 176 9.31 -20.86 0.62
C ASN A 176 10.22 -20.78 1.85
N LEU A 177 10.04 -19.80 2.73
CA LEU A 177 10.77 -19.74 4.00
C LEU A 177 10.43 -20.93 4.90
N TYR A 178 9.15 -21.31 5.00
CA TYR A 178 8.72 -22.51 5.74
C TYR A 178 9.44 -23.78 5.26
N LYS A 179 9.56 -23.96 3.92
CA LYS A 179 10.32 -25.07 3.32
C LYS A 179 11.83 -24.92 3.60
N ALA A 180 12.39 -23.72 3.41
CA ALA A 180 13.81 -23.45 3.56
C ALA A 180 14.35 -23.73 4.97
N TYR A 181 13.52 -23.47 5.99
CA TYR A 181 13.84 -23.76 7.39
C TYR A 181 13.40 -25.16 7.86
N ASP A 182 12.90 -26.02 6.93
CA ASP A 182 12.47 -27.39 7.22
C ASP A 182 11.44 -27.45 8.38
N MET A 183 10.53 -26.47 8.40
CA MET A 183 9.61 -26.30 9.53
C MET A 183 8.62 -27.46 9.65
N GLU A 184 8.20 -28.07 8.54
CA GLU A 184 7.31 -29.25 8.54
C GLU A 184 7.91 -30.40 9.34
N ALA A 185 9.17 -30.77 9.07
CA ALA A 185 9.88 -31.83 9.78
C ALA A 185 10.17 -31.47 11.24
N LYS A 186 10.26 -30.17 11.54
CA LYS A 186 10.43 -29.65 12.91
C LYS A 186 9.12 -29.54 13.70
N GLY A 187 8.01 -30.03 13.15
CA GLY A 187 6.73 -30.10 13.84
C GLY A 187 5.87 -28.85 13.74
N TRP A 188 6.01 -28.05 12.70
CA TRP A 188 5.19 -26.87 12.43
C TRP A 188 4.15 -27.13 11.33
N ASP A 189 3.05 -26.39 11.40
CA ASP A 189 2.07 -26.23 10.32
C ASP A 189 2.10 -24.75 9.86
N LEU A 190 2.01 -24.53 8.54
CA LEU A 190 1.80 -23.19 7.97
C LEU A 190 0.27 -23.00 7.83
N VAL A 191 -0.26 -22.03 8.54
CA VAL A 191 -1.71 -21.78 8.63
C VAL A 191 -2.08 -20.52 7.83
N ASP A 192 -3.06 -20.66 6.94
CA ASP A 192 -3.67 -19.52 6.24
C ASP A 192 -4.72 -18.87 7.14
N PRO A 193 -4.59 -17.56 7.45
CA PRO A 193 -5.57 -16.84 8.27
C PRO A 193 -6.89 -16.54 7.55
N GLY A 194 -7.00 -16.84 6.25
CA GLY A 194 -8.18 -16.65 5.40
C GLY A 194 -8.41 -15.22 4.91
N SER A 195 -8.01 -14.21 5.67
CA SER A 195 -8.15 -12.79 5.31
C SER A 195 -7.27 -11.90 6.18
N SER A 196 -7.11 -10.62 5.79
CA SER A 196 -6.47 -9.59 6.64
C SER A 196 -7.15 -9.49 8.00
N ALA A 197 -8.48 -9.38 8.02
CA ALA A 197 -9.25 -9.32 9.27
C ALA A 197 -9.10 -10.59 10.12
N GLY A 198 -8.97 -11.76 9.49
CA GLY A 198 -8.69 -13.02 10.18
C GLY A 198 -7.31 -13.01 10.85
N LEU A 199 -6.29 -12.52 10.15
CA LEU A 199 -4.94 -12.37 10.69
C LEU A 199 -4.94 -11.41 11.89
N ASP A 200 -5.57 -10.24 11.76
CA ASP A 200 -5.70 -9.25 12.82
C ASP A 200 -6.43 -9.83 14.05
N ALA A 201 -7.50 -10.58 13.82
CA ALA A 201 -8.28 -11.21 14.90
C ALA A 201 -7.45 -12.25 15.67
N LEU A 202 -6.63 -13.06 14.99
CA LEU A 202 -5.74 -14.05 15.62
C LEU A 202 -4.70 -13.37 16.51
N ILE A 203 -4.07 -12.28 16.02
CA ILE A 203 -3.08 -11.51 16.80
C ILE A 203 -3.75 -10.85 18.01
N ASN A 204 -4.87 -10.14 17.82
CA ASN A 204 -5.61 -9.51 18.90
C ASN A 204 -6.03 -10.52 19.98
N LYS A 205 -6.54 -11.69 19.55
CA LYS A 205 -6.93 -12.74 20.46
C LYS A 205 -5.73 -13.23 21.28
N ALA A 206 -4.62 -13.56 20.62
CA ALA A 206 -3.44 -14.07 21.30
C ALA A 206 -2.89 -13.09 22.35
N VAL A 207 -2.75 -11.81 22.00
CA VAL A 207 -2.25 -10.78 22.92
C VAL A 207 -3.20 -10.57 24.08
N ASN A 208 -4.52 -10.51 23.84
CA ASN A 208 -5.53 -10.29 24.89
C ASN A 208 -5.66 -11.49 25.84
N ASP A 209 -5.54 -12.70 25.33
CA ASP A 209 -5.61 -13.95 26.12
C ASP A 209 -4.26 -14.26 26.82
N GLY A 210 -3.18 -13.54 26.50
CA GLY A 210 -1.83 -13.85 26.95
C GLY A 210 -1.29 -15.17 26.41
N SER A 211 -1.76 -15.60 25.24
CA SER A 211 -1.29 -16.81 24.56
C SER A 211 -0.18 -16.51 23.56
N ASN A 212 0.64 -17.50 23.27
CA ASN A 212 1.70 -17.38 22.29
C ASN A 212 1.14 -17.53 20.88
N ILE A 213 1.67 -16.73 19.95
CA ILE A 213 1.42 -16.83 18.50
C ILE A 213 2.72 -16.56 17.78
N LEU A 214 3.04 -17.32 16.73
CA LEU A 214 4.04 -16.98 15.74
C LEU A 214 3.31 -16.60 14.46
N THR A 215 3.53 -15.38 13.98
CA THR A 215 2.78 -14.86 12.84
C THR A 215 3.67 -14.04 11.92
N TYR A 216 3.38 -14.09 10.61
CA TYR A 216 3.78 -13.04 9.69
C TYR A 216 2.98 -11.77 10.01
N TYR A 217 3.65 -10.62 9.93
CA TYR A 217 2.96 -9.34 9.90
C TYR A 217 3.83 -8.26 9.23
N TRP A 218 3.29 -7.03 9.10
CA TRP A 218 3.97 -5.93 8.44
C TRP A 218 3.67 -4.57 9.07
N ALA A 219 4.52 -3.57 8.76
CA ALA A 219 4.32 -2.16 9.10
C ALA A 219 4.35 -1.29 7.82
N PRO A 220 3.58 -0.19 7.75
CA PRO A 220 2.75 0.42 8.79
C PRO A 220 1.37 -0.26 8.96
N THR A 221 0.94 -0.48 10.22
CA THR A 221 -0.39 -1.02 10.56
C THR A 221 -0.87 -0.55 11.93
N ALA A 222 -2.20 -0.54 12.13
CA ALA A 222 -2.79 -0.26 13.43
C ALA A 222 -2.39 -1.28 14.51
N ILE A 223 -2.26 -2.56 14.13
CA ILE A 223 -1.93 -3.66 15.06
C ILE A 223 -0.58 -3.41 15.72
N LEU A 224 0.49 -3.19 14.95
CA LEU A 224 1.83 -2.96 15.50
C LEU A 224 1.95 -1.62 16.24
N GLY A 225 1.08 -0.65 15.94
CA GLY A 225 1.00 0.59 16.71
C GLY A 225 0.29 0.46 18.06
N LYS A 226 -0.52 -0.59 18.26
CA LYS A 226 -1.37 -0.76 19.45
C LYS A 226 -1.01 -1.96 20.30
N LEU A 227 -0.54 -3.03 19.71
CA LEU A 227 -0.23 -4.27 20.40
C LEU A 227 1.27 -4.44 20.57
N PRO A 228 1.73 -4.89 21.75
CA PRO A 228 3.14 -5.11 22.01
C PRO A 228 3.62 -6.41 21.34
N MET A 229 4.08 -6.27 20.10
CA MET A 229 4.62 -7.34 19.27
C MET A 229 6.12 -7.14 19.05
N TYR A 230 6.88 -8.21 19.10
CA TYR A 230 8.31 -8.25 18.86
C TYR A 230 8.59 -8.90 17.50
N MET A 231 9.29 -8.19 16.62
CA MET A 231 9.77 -8.73 15.35
C MET A 231 11.02 -9.57 15.60
N LEU A 232 10.96 -10.84 15.24
CA LEU A 232 12.07 -11.78 15.40
C LEU A 232 13.22 -11.44 14.46
N GLU A 233 14.45 -11.52 14.96
CA GLU A 233 15.64 -11.34 14.16
C GLU A 233 15.88 -12.57 13.24
N PRO A 234 16.14 -12.40 11.93
CA PRO A 234 16.53 -13.51 11.08
C PRO A 234 17.96 -13.94 11.41
N ASN A 235 18.22 -15.26 11.29
CA ASN A 235 19.57 -15.81 11.56
C ASN A 235 20.52 -15.69 10.37
N VAL A 236 20.01 -15.26 9.20
CA VAL A 236 20.78 -15.04 7.98
C VAL A 236 20.48 -13.64 7.44
N PRO A 237 21.42 -12.99 6.75
CA PRO A 237 21.15 -11.74 6.06
C PRO A 237 20.21 -11.97 4.86
N HIS A 238 19.57 -10.90 4.41
CA HIS A 238 18.83 -10.90 3.16
C HIS A 238 19.78 -11.18 1.98
N ASP A 239 19.45 -12.21 1.21
CA ASP A 239 20.10 -12.55 -0.06
C ASP A 239 19.15 -12.19 -1.19
N LYS A 240 19.48 -11.12 -1.91
CA LYS A 240 18.67 -10.59 -3.00
C LYS A 240 18.52 -11.58 -4.16
N ASP A 241 19.61 -12.27 -4.52
CA ASP A 241 19.58 -13.19 -5.67
C ASP A 241 18.68 -14.40 -5.35
N GLU A 242 18.81 -14.97 -4.15
CA GLU A 242 17.91 -16.04 -3.68
C GLU A 242 16.46 -15.53 -3.53
N TRP A 243 16.28 -14.27 -3.12
CA TRP A 243 14.95 -13.67 -3.02
C TRP A 243 14.24 -13.58 -4.36
N GLU A 244 14.90 -13.02 -5.36
CA GLU A 244 14.35 -12.78 -6.69
C GLU A 244 14.21 -14.07 -7.52
N THR A 245 15.06 -15.07 -7.28
CA THR A 245 15.08 -16.30 -8.10
C THR A 245 14.39 -17.49 -7.44
N CYS A 246 14.10 -17.41 -6.15
CA CYS A 246 13.49 -18.53 -5.40
C CYS A 246 12.55 -18.07 -4.28
N THR A 247 13.01 -17.30 -3.27
CA THR A 247 12.17 -17.01 -2.10
C THR A 247 10.86 -16.32 -2.49
N GLY A 248 10.89 -15.36 -3.43
CA GLY A 248 9.72 -14.65 -3.95
C GLY A 248 9.00 -15.35 -5.10
N ILE A 249 9.45 -16.53 -5.53
CA ILE A 249 8.93 -17.22 -6.72
C ILE A 249 8.05 -18.41 -6.31
N ALA A 250 6.83 -18.47 -6.89
CA ALA A 250 5.93 -19.60 -6.68
C ALA A 250 6.60 -20.92 -7.10
N ASP A 251 6.32 -21.98 -6.35
CA ASP A 251 6.79 -23.34 -6.65
C ASP A 251 8.32 -23.51 -6.72
N CYS A 252 9.10 -22.63 -6.05
CA CYS A 252 10.53 -22.86 -5.94
C CYS A 252 10.82 -24.22 -5.32
N ALA A 253 11.64 -25.03 -6.04
CA ALA A 253 11.86 -26.44 -5.68
C ALA A 253 12.75 -26.60 -4.44
N ASN A 254 13.77 -25.74 -4.27
CA ASN A 254 14.79 -25.85 -3.24
C ASN A 254 15.13 -24.48 -2.63
N PRO A 255 14.19 -23.82 -1.94
CA PRO A 255 14.46 -22.55 -1.30
C PRO A 255 15.52 -22.69 -0.20
N LYS A 256 16.38 -21.71 -0.10
CA LYS A 256 17.38 -21.61 0.96
C LYS A 256 16.90 -20.65 2.07
N PRO A 257 17.40 -20.81 3.32
CA PRO A 257 17.19 -19.82 4.35
C PRO A 257 17.54 -18.42 3.86
N ASN A 258 16.60 -17.49 4.05
CA ASN A 258 16.71 -16.09 3.65
C ASN A 258 16.01 -15.23 4.68
N ALA A 259 16.10 -13.93 4.57
CA ALA A 259 15.45 -12.96 5.42
C ALA A 259 14.62 -11.97 4.60
N TRP A 260 13.58 -11.37 5.21
CA TRP A 260 12.91 -10.22 4.64
C TRP A 260 13.92 -9.07 4.48
N GLY A 261 13.89 -8.41 3.33
CA GLY A 261 14.66 -7.20 3.08
C GLY A 261 13.80 -5.95 3.25
N PHE A 262 14.33 -4.81 2.82
CA PHE A 262 13.53 -3.59 2.70
C PHE A 262 12.37 -3.83 1.73
N SER A 263 11.14 -3.53 2.17
CA SER A 263 9.95 -3.71 1.34
C SER A 263 9.61 -2.42 0.61
N ALA A 264 9.90 -2.41 -0.70
CA ALA A 264 9.39 -1.37 -1.58
C ALA A 264 7.87 -1.53 -1.72
N VAL A 265 7.16 -0.46 -1.44
CA VAL A 265 5.71 -0.37 -1.64
C VAL A 265 5.47 0.76 -2.61
N GLU A 266 5.07 0.41 -3.82
CA GLU A 266 5.04 1.34 -4.94
C GLU A 266 3.61 1.59 -5.41
N THR A 267 3.36 2.81 -5.85
CA THR A 267 2.20 3.07 -6.71
C THR A 267 2.58 2.69 -8.14
N VAL A 268 1.76 1.86 -8.77
CA VAL A 268 1.98 1.40 -10.15
C VAL A 268 0.76 1.75 -10.98
N VAL A 269 0.99 2.28 -12.18
CA VAL A 269 -0.06 2.62 -13.13
C VAL A 269 0.16 1.91 -14.47
N THR A 270 -0.90 1.77 -15.25
CA THR A 270 -0.81 1.31 -16.62
C THR A 270 -0.31 2.44 -17.53
N SER A 271 0.34 2.08 -18.64
CA SER A 271 0.77 3.08 -19.62
C SER A 271 -0.40 3.83 -20.25
N ASN A 272 -1.55 3.16 -20.43
CA ASN A 272 -2.77 3.80 -20.93
C ASN A 272 -3.24 4.91 -19.99
N PHE A 273 -3.29 4.65 -18.67
CA PHE A 273 -3.63 5.69 -17.69
C PHE A 273 -2.69 6.89 -17.78
N ALA A 274 -1.38 6.64 -17.87
CA ALA A 274 -0.39 7.71 -17.94
C ALA A 274 -0.56 8.58 -19.21
N GLU A 275 -1.03 8.02 -20.30
CA GLU A 275 -1.28 8.73 -21.55
C GLU A 275 -2.63 9.46 -21.53
N GLU A 276 -3.70 8.79 -21.11
CA GLU A 276 -5.08 9.29 -21.20
C GLU A 276 -5.43 10.24 -20.05
N ALA A 277 -4.96 9.95 -18.84
CA ALA A 277 -5.20 10.73 -17.61
C ALA A 277 -3.98 11.55 -17.18
N SER A 278 -3.21 12.09 -18.12
CA SER A 278 -1.94 12.78 -17.85
C SER A 278 -2.04 13.91 -16.82
N VAL A 279 -3.21 14.56 -16.70
CA VAL A 279 -3.47 15.60 -15.69
C VAL A 279 -3.48 15.06 -14.25
N ALA A 280 -3.79 13.79 -14.06
CA ALA A 280 -3.81 13.11 -12.76
C ALA A 280 -2.44 12.50 -12.42
N MET A 281 -1.56 12.30 -13.41
CA MET A 281 -0.25 11.69 -13.21
C MET A 281 0.67 12.47 -12.29
N ASP A 282 0.62 13.81 -12.32
CA ASP A 282 1.41 14.65 -11.40
C ASP A 282 1.03 14.36 -9.94
N TYR A 283 -0.29 14.25 -9.66
CA TYR A 283 -0.80 13.85 -8.35
C TYR A 283 -0.33 12.45 -7.96
N ILE A 284 -0.62 11.45 -8.78
CA ILE A 284 -0.30 10.04 -8.52
C ILE A 284 1.21 9.84 -8.32
N SER A 285 2.06 10.57 -9.07
CA SER A 285 3.52 10.48 -8.97
C SER A 285 4.11 11.24 -7.77
N THR A 286 3.39 12.21 -7.23
CA THR A 286 3.85 13.04 -6.10
C THR A 286 3.37 12.50 -4.77
N ARG A 287 2.23 11.80 -4.76
CA ARG A 287 1.59 11.29 -3.55
C ARG A 287 2.46 10.25 -2.84
N ALA A 288 2.87 10.56 -1.62
CA ALA A 288 3.56 9.64 -0.72
C ALA A 288 3.16 9.96 0.73
N PHE A 289 2.85 8.92 1.49
CA PHE A 289 2.46 9.03 2.89
C PHE A 289 3.70 8.91 3.79
N ASP A 290 3.79 9.78 4.79
CA ASP A 290 4.67 9.55 5.92
C ASP A 290 4.14 8.39 6.78
N ASN A 291 5.02 7.45 7.16
CA ASN A 291 4.60 6.25 7.87
C ASN A 291 3.96 6.56 9.24
N ALA A 292 4.40 7.61 9.94
CA ALA A 292 3.80 7.98 11.22
C ALA A 292 2.40 8.57 11.05
N THR A 293 2.19 9.36 10.00
CA THR A 293 0.86 9.90 9.64
C THR A 293 -0.08 8.78 9.24
N LEU A 294 0.39 7.83 8.43
CA LEU A 294 -0.41 6.66 8.03
C LEU A 294 -0.75 5.77 9.22
N ASN A 295 0.20 5.49 10.11
CA ASN A 295 -0.04 4.75 11.35
C ASN A 295 -1.14 5.42 12.21
N SER A 296 -1.14 6.76 12.29
CA SER A 296 -2.16 7.51 13.03
C SER A 296 -3.54 7.36 12.39
N LEU A 297 -3.62 7.40 11.07
CA LEU A 297 -4.85 7.14 10.33
C LEU A 297 -5.38 5.72 10.60
N LEU A 298 -4.51 4.72 10.44
CA LEU A 298 -4.89 3.31 10.64
C LEU A 298 -5.31 3.02 12.08
N ALA A 299 -4.64 3.64 13.06
CA ALA A 299 -5.04 3.56 14.46
C ALA A 299 -6.43 4.16 14.69
N TRP A 300 -6.71 5.34 14.11
CA TRP A 300 -8.03 5.96 14.18
C TRP A 300 -9.11 5.09 13.51
N MET A 301 -8.83 4.54 12.32
CA MET A 301 -9.76 3.63 11.64
C MET A 301 -10.10 2.41 12.50
N ALA A 302 -9.09 1.79 13.12
CA ALA A 302 -9.30 0.63 13.97
C ALA A 302 -10.08 0.97 15.26
N ASP A 303 -9.85 2.16 15.87
CA ASP A 303 -10.59 2.61 17.06
C ASP A 303 -12.06 2.91 16.78
N ASN A 304 -12.35 3.39 15.58
CA ASN A 304 -13.70 3.78 15.16
C ASN A 304 -14.41 2.71 14.32
N GLN A 305 -13.76 1.57 14.04
CA GLN A 305 -14.25 0.52 13.13
C GLN A 305 -14.62 1.12 11.76
N ALA A 306 -13.82 2.08 11.31
CA ALA A 306 -14.08 2.88 10.13
C ALA A 306 -13.74 2.10 8.85
N THR A 307 -14.52 2.34 7.81
CA THR A 307 -14.27 1.86 6.45
C THR A 307 -13.11 2.62 5.80
N GLY A 308 -12.63 2.17 4.64
CA GLY A 308 -11.63 2.89 3.85
C GLY A 308 -12.09 4.30 3.49
N GLU A 309 -13.36 4.46 3.09
CA GLU A 309 -13.95 5.77 2.75
C GLU A 309 -14.01 6.71 3.96
N GLU A 310 -14.47 6.23 5.12
CA GLU A 310 -14.48 7.03 6.35
C GLU A 310 -13.06 7.43 6.78
N GLY A 311 -12.08 6.51 6.62
CA GLY A 311 -10.67 6.80 6.84
C GLY A 311 -10.12 7.85 5.89
N ALA A 312 -10.47 7.77 4.61
CA ALA A 312 -10.06 8.74 3.59
C ALA A 312 -10.62 10.13 3.88
N ILE A 313 -11.91 10.23 4.20
CA ILE A 313 -12.54 11.51 4.59
C ILE A 313 -11.86 12.09 5.83
N TYR A 314 -11.66 11.26 6.87
CA TYR A 314 -10.96 11.70 8.08
C TYR A 314 -9.55 12.21 7.77
N TYR A 315 -8.78 11.49 6.95
CA TYR A 315 -7.43 11.91 6.55
C TYR A 315 -7.45 13.24 5.82
N LEU A 316 -8.28 13.38 4.80
CA LEU A 316 -8.34 14.59 3.98
C LEU A 316 -8.80 15.82 4.78
N GLN A 317 -9.66 15.65 5.78
CA GLN A 317 -10.11 16.74 6.67
C GLN A 317 -9.06 17.16 7.71
N ASN A 318 -8.27 16.20 8.22
CA ASN A 318 -7.40 16.43 9.36
C ASN A 318 -5.91 16.59 9.00
N ASN A 319 -5.49 16.25 7.77
CA ASN A 319 -4.11 16.32 7.31
C ASN A 319 -3.97 17.19 6.04
N VAL A 320 -4.68 18.32 6.01
CA VAL A 320 -4.72 19.20 4.83
C VAL A 320 -3.34 19.68 4.40
N ASP A 321 -2.45 20.01 5.34
CA ASP A 321 -1.10 20.49 5.03
C ASP A 321 -0.22 19.40 4.38
N ASP A 322 -0.52 18.13 4.64
CA ASP A 322 0.19 16.97 4.06
C ASP A 322 -0.25 16.78 2.60
N TRP A 323 -1.50 16.39 2.38
CA TRP A 323 -1.98 16.05 1.04
C TRP A 323 -2.07 17.25 0.08
N SER A 324 -2.22 18.49 0.59
CA SER A 324 -2.24 19.66 -0.28
C SER A 324 -0.91 19.93 -0.99
N SER A 325 0.18 19.32 -0.51
CA SER A 325 1.47 19.37 -1.20
C SER A 325 1.51 18.53 -2.49
N TRP A 326 0.57 17.60 -2.66
CA TRP A 326 0.48 16.70 -3.81
C TRP A 326 -0.30 17.28 -4.99
N VAL A 327 -1.03 18.37 -4.76
CA VAL A 327 -1.98 18.92 -5.73
C VAL A 327 -1.83 20.42 -5.88
N SER A 328 -2.40 21.01 -6.94
CA SER A 328 -2.49 22.46 -7.09
C SER A 328 -3.50 23.08 -6.12
N ASP A 329 -3.37 24.39 -5.86
CA ASP A 329 -4.32 25.12 -5.00
C ASP A 329 -5.77 25.03 -5.50
N ASP A 330 -6.00 25.01 -6.83
CA ASP A 330 -7.34 24.87 -7.43
C ASP A 330 -7.93 23.47 -7.12
N VAL A 331 -7.14 22.41 -7.26
CA VAL A 331 -7.54 21.04 -6.90
C VAL A 331 -7.80 20.92 -5.41
N LYS A 332 -6.91 21.46 -4.56
CA LYS A 332 -7.10 21.51 -3.12
C LYS A 332 -8.44 22.12 -2.74
N GLN A 333 -8.75 23.30 -3.32
CA GLN A 333 -9.99 24.01 -3.02
C GLN A 333 -11.24 23.19 -3.39
N LYS A 334 -11.22 22.52 -4.55
CA LYS A 334 -12.33 21.66 -5.00
C LYS A 334 -12.53 20.45 -4.09
N VAL A 335 -11.45 19.80 -3.68
CA VAL A 335 -11.53 18.67 -2.74
C VAL A 335 -12.08 19.12 -1.40
N LEU A 336 -11.60 20.26 -0.85
CA LEU A 336 -12.13 20.79 0.42
C LEU A 336 -13.60 21.19 0.36
N GLU A 337 -14.11 21.65 -0.79
CA GLU A 337 -15.54 21.98 -0.99
C GLU A 337 -16.43 20.72 -1.06
N ALA A 338 -15.86 19.56 -1.38
CA ALA A 338 -16.57 18.29 -1.50
C ALA A 338 -16.58 17.47 -0.19
N LEU A 339 -15.70 17.77 0.78
CA LEU A 339 -15.58 17.09 2.09
C LEU A 339 -16.53 17.69 3.13
#